data_6e7166ba88a2222f1cdfc14d35dcb86d
#
_entry.id   6e7166ba88a2222f1cdfc14d35dcb86d
#
_cell.length_a   1.000
_cell.length_b   1.000
_cell.length_c   1.000
_cell.angle_alpha   90.00
_cell.angle_beta   90.00
_cell.angle_gamma   90.00
#
_symmetry.space_group_name_H-M   'P 1'
#
loop_
_entity.id
_entity.type
_entity.pdbx_description
1 polymer ?
#
loop_
_entity_poly.entity_id
_entity_poly.type
_entity_poly.pdbx_seq_one_letter_code
_entity_poly.pdbx_strand_id
1 'polypeptide(L)'
;GYNTNLVKPEDAPKSYADLLNPKWQGKIVKGHPGYSGAILTNTYLWVRDLGWPYLEKLAQQKVMQVQSAADPPKKIAIGERAVMADGNDYSLEVAKLNKQPVEVVHPAEGAPVIPVPSGIFRNAPNPNAARLFQNFLFSVDAQQIFIDVFAHRSFHALAKEKPGRAPLSSFKLLQADPKLVLAQSEEIKARYSKIFGV
;
A
#
# COMPACT_ATOMS: atom_id res chain seq x y z
N GLY A 1 -6.84 -5.54 0.60
CA GLY A 1 -6.75 -6.87 1.22
C GLY A 1 -7.91 -7.15 2.15
N TYR A 2 -8.10 -8.41 2.53
CA TYR A 2 -9.19 -8.81 3.42
C TYR A 2 -8.78 -9.96 4.34
N ASN A 3 -9.53 -10.15 5.44
CA ASN A 3 -9.39 -11.28 6.35
C ASN A 3 -10.25 -12.45 5.86
N THR A 4 -9.65 -13.61 5.59
CA THR A 4 -10.31 -14.78 5.01
C THR A 4 -11.24 -15.53 5.96
N ASN A 5 -11.15 -15.28 7.28
CA ASN A 5 -12.10 -15.81 8.26
C ASN A 5 -13.37 -14.96 8.33
N LEU A 6 -13.32 -13.69 7.90
CA LEU A 6 -14.44 -12.73 7.99
C LEU A 6 -15.11 -12.48 6.64
N VAL A 7 -14.40 -12.72 5.54
CA VAL A 7 -14.86 -12.45 4.18
C VAL A 7 -14.52 -13.65 3.30
N LYS A 8 -15.53 -14.19 2.64
CA LYS A 8 -15.32 -15.26 1.66
C LYS A 8 -14.71 -14.68 0.37
N PRO A 9 -13.91 -15.45 -0.38
CA PRO A 9 -13.28 -14.98 -1.63
C PRO A 9 -14.25 -14.40 -2.65
N GLU A 10 -15.45 -15.00 -2.79
CA GLU A 10 -16.50 -14.55 -3.69
C GLU A 10 -17.09 -13.20 -3.30
N ASP A 11 -17.09 -12.86 -2.00
CA ASP A 11 -17.63 -11.63 -1.44
C ASP A 11 -16.59 -10.52 -1.30
N ALA A 12 -15.31 -10.82 -1.49
CA ALA A 12 -14.23 -9.86 -1.33
C ALA A 12 -14.34 -8.70 -2.34
N PRO A 13 -14.02 -7.46 -1.94
CA PRO A 13 -14.02 -6.33 -2.87
C PRO A 13 -12.94 -6.52 -3.93
N LYS A 14 -13.26 -6.32 -5.21
CA LYS A 14 -12.36 -6.47 -6.35
C LYS A 14 -11.99 -5.13 -7.00
N SER A 15 -12.60 -4.06 -6.53
CA SER A 15 -12.41 -2.69 -7.03
C SER A 15 -12.46 -1.70 -5.88
N TYR A 16 -11.97 -0.48 -6.11
CA TYR A 16 -12.18 0.61 -5.14
C TYR A 16 -13.66 0.97 -5.02
N ALA A 17 -14.43 0.85 -6.11
CA ALA A 17 -15.86 1.07 -6.08
C ALA A 17 -16.59 0.10 -5.14
N ASP A 18 -16.15 -1.16 -5.05
CA ASP A 18 -16.76 -2.16 -4.17
C ASP A 18 -16.63 -1.80 -2.68
N LEU A 19 -15.62 -1.01 -2.28
CA LEU A 19 -15.46 -0.52 -0.92
C LEU A 19 -16.58 0.43 -0.48
N LEU A 20 -17.32 0.98 -1.43
CA LEU A 20 -18.46 1.86 -1.15
C LEU A 20 -19.76 1.09 -0.87
N ASN A 21 -19.76 -0.24 -1.01
CA ASN A 21 -20.93 -1.04 -0.70
C ASN A 21 -21.27 -0.96 0.80
N PRO A 22 -22.52 -0.69 1.19
CA PRO A 22 -22.94 -0.57 2.59
C PRO A 22 -22.61 -1.77 3.48
N LYS A 23 -22.42 -2.97 2.90
CA LYS A 23 -22.01 -4.17 3.66
C LYS A 23 -20.65 -3.99 4.37
N TRP A 24 -19.83 -3.03 3.93
CA TRP A 24 -18.52 -2.73 4.51
C TRP A 24 -18.53 -1.64 5.56
N GLN A 25 -19.68 -1.01 5.84
CA GLN A 25 -19.75 0.05 6.83
C GLN A 25 -19.22 -0.39 8.19
N GLY A 26 -18.23 0.36 8.73
CA GLY A 26 -17.54 0.05 9.97
C GLY A 26 -16.55 -1.13 9.92
N LYS A 27 -16.35 -1.75 8.74
CA LYS A 27 -15.49 -2.93 8.58
C LYS A 27 -14.20 -2.65 7.80
N ILE A 28 -13.97 -1.41 7.38
CA ILE A 28 -12.80 -0.99 6.59
C ILE A 28 -11.78 -0.34 7.50
N VAL A 29 -10.49 -0.59 7.24
CA VAL A 29 -9.35 0.16 7.77
C VAL A 29 -8.56 0.81 6.64
N LYS A 30 -8.01 2.00 6.90
CA LYS A 30 -7.21 2.78 5.96
C LYS A 30 -6.12 3.57 6.67
N GLY A 31 -4.96 3.73 6.04
CA GLY A 31 -3.91 4.62 6.51
C GLY A 31 -4.26 6.09 6.33
N HIS A 32 -3.69 6.97 7.17
CA HIS A 32 -3.88 8.40 7.08
C HIS A 32 -2.77 9.07 6.25
N PRO A 33 -3.11 9.90 5.22
CA PRO A 33 -2.12 10.50 4.32
C PRO A 33 -1.20 11.52 4.99
N GLY A 34 -1.56 12.03 6.15
CA GLY A 34 -0.74 12.96 6.93
C GLY A 34 0.49 12.31 7.58
N TYR A 35 0.49 10.98 7.77
CA TYR A 35 1.53 10.28 8.51
C TYR A 35 2.35 9.30 7.64
N SER A 36 1.92 9.03 6.41
CA SER A 36 2.58 8.07 5.52
C SER A 36 2.66 8.59 4.09
N GLY A 37 3.87 8.72 3.55
CA GLY A 37 4.08 9.10 2.16
C GLY A 37 3.48 8.12 1.15
N ALA A 38 3.48 6.83 1.47
CA ALA A 38 2.84 5.81 0.65
C ALA A 38 1.32 6.01 0.59
N ILE A 39 0.68 6.27 1.74
CA ILE A 39 -0.76 6.56 1.80
C ILE A 39 -1.09 7.90 1.13
N LEU A 40 -0.23 8.91 1.28
CA LEU A 40 -0.38 10.19 0.58
C LEU A 40 -0.37 10.00 -0.95
N THR A 41 0.60 9.23 -1.46
CA THR A 41 0.68 8.94 -2.89
C THR A 41 -0.54 8.17 -3.38
N ASN A 42 -1.01 7.17 -2.63
CA ASN A 42 -2.22 6.44 -2.96
C ASN A 42 -3.47 7.34 -2.93
N THR A 43 -3.57 8.22 -1.93
CA THR A 43 -4.69 9.18 -1.83
C THR A 43 -4.67 10.16 -3.00
N TYR A 44 -3.49 10.64 -3.41
CA TYR A 44 -3.32 11.46 -4.61
C TYR A 44 -3.85 10.73 -5.86
N LEU A 45 -3.49 9.46 -6.04
CA LEU A 45 -3.94 8.65 -7.17
C LEU A 45 -5.47 8.48 -7.17
N TRP A 46 -6.08 8.26 -6.02
CA TRP A 46 -7.54 8.18 -5.91
C TRP A 46 -8.22 9.53 -6.22
N VAL A 47 -7.65 10.64 -5.75
CA VAL A 47 -8.17 11.98 -6.10
C VAL A 47 -8.07 12.24 -7.60
N ARG A 48 -6.95 11.89 -8.22
CA ARG A 48 -6.73 12.04 -9.66
C ARG A 48 -7.70 11.20 -10.51
N ASP A 49 -7.89 9.93 -10.14
CA ASP A 49 -8.56 8.95 -11.00
C ASP A 49 -10.05 8.76 -10.63
N LEU A 50 -10.41 8.92 -9.36
CA LEU A 50 -11.78 8.71 -8.85
C LEU A 50 -12.44 10.00 -8.34
N GLY A 51 -11.65 11.04 -8.10
CA GLY A 51 -12.10 12.34 -7.59
C GLY A 51 -12.41 12.35 -6.09
N TRP A 52 -12.58 13.55 -5.56
CA TRP A 52 -12.95 13.77 -4.17
C TRP A 52 -14.27 13.14 -3.74
N PRO A 53 -15.32 13.08 -4.60
CA PRO A 53 -16.58 12.42 -4.25
C PRO A 53 -16.41 10.95 -3.86
N TYR A 54 -15.39 10.25 -4.37
CA TYR A 54 -15.06 8.89 -3.93
C TYR A 54 -14.65 8.87 -2.45
N LEU A 55 -13.76 9.77 -2.04
CA LEU A 55 -13.31 9.86 -0.65
C LEU A 55 -14.43 10.27 0.31
N GLU A 56 -15.31 11.17 -0.12
CA GLU A 56 -16.49 11.58 0.63
C GLU A 56 -17.44 10.40 0.89
N LYS A 57 -17.71 9.58 -0.14
CA LYS A 57 -18.49 8.33 0.01
C LYS A 57 -17.77 7.30 0.87
N LEU A 58 -16.43 7.17 0.72
CA LEU A 58 -15.65 6.24 1.52
C LEU A 58 -15.67 6.64 3.02
N ALA A 59 -15.65 7.92 3.34
CA ALA A 59 -15.76 8.40 4.72
C ALA A 59 -17.10 8.00 5.37
N GLN A 60 -18.20 7.98 4.58
CA GLN A 60 -19.51 7.52 5.06
C GLN A 60 -19.52 6.04 5.49
N GLN A 61 -18.53 5.25 5.05
CA GLN A 61 -18.34 3.86 5.48
C GLN A 61 -17.80 3.73 6.92
N LYS A 62 -17.60 4.83 7.66
CA LYS A 62 -17.04 4.83 9.03
C LYS A 62 -15.70 4.08 9.09
N VAL A 63 -14.79 4.45 8.20
CA VAL A 63 -13.49 3.80 8.03
C VAL A 63 -12.61 4.04 9.26
N MET A 64 -12.02 2.97 9.81
CA MET A 64 -10.99 3.10 10.84
C MET A 64 -9.74 3.75 10.24
N GLN A 65 -9.27 4.83 10.87
CA GLN A 65 -8.02 5.50 10.48
C GLN A 65 -6.85 4.95 11.32
N VAL A 66 -5.72 4.69 10.64
CA VAL A 66 -4.45 4.31 11.29
C VAL A 66 -3.31 5.13 10.69
N GLN A 67 -2.16 5.21 11.35
CA GLN A 67 -1.10 6.13 10.94
C GLN A 67 -0.26 5.59 9.77
N SER A 68 0.31 4.42 9.92
CA SER A 68 1.28 3.86 8.97
C SER A 68 0.61 3.02 7.88
N ALA A 69 1.22 2.94 6.69
CA ALA A 69 0.83 2.00 5.66
C ALA A 69 1.02 0.51 6.06
N ALA A 70 1.78 0.24 7.12
CA ALA A 70 1.96 -1.10 7.67
C ALA A 70 0.89 -1.50 8.70
N ASP A 71 0.02 -0.58 9.13
CA ASP A 71 -0.97 -0.86 10.17
C ASP A 71 -2.26 -1.51 9.64
N PRO A 72 -2.83 -1.11 8.46
CA PRO A 72 -4.00 -1.78 7.92
C PRO A 72 -3.83 -3.30 7.79
N PRO A 73 -2.71 -3.84 7.25
CA PRO A 73 -2.47 -5.28 7.23
C PRO A 73 -2.55 -5.95 8.60
N LYS A 74 -1.99 -5.33 9.65
CA LYS A 74 -2.05 -5.86 11.01
C LYS A 74 -3.49 -5.92 11.54
N LYS A 75 -4.28 -4.86 11.27
CA LYS A 75 -5.67 -4.76 11.73
C LYS A 75 -6.57 -5.82 11.12
N ILE A 76 -6.39 -6.10 9.83
CA ILE A 76 -7.16 -7.19 9.21
C ILE A 76 -6.63 -8.57 9.61
N ALA A 77 -5.32 -8.75 9.82
CA ALA A 77 -4.74 -10.02 10.22
C ALA A 77 -5.29 -10.52 11.57
N ILE A 78 -5.50 -9.62 12.53
CA ILE A 78 -6.10 -9.96 13.84
C ILE A 78 -7.64 -9.92 13.84
N GLY A 79 -8.27 -9.64 12.70
CA GLY A 79 -9.73 -9.61 12.57
C GLY A 79 -10.42 -8.37 13.15
N GLU A 80 -9.68 -7.31 13.50
CA GLU A 80 -10.27 -6.07 14.02
C GLU A 80 -11.08 -5.33 12.94
N ARG A 81 -10.69 -5.48 11.67
CA ARG A 81 -11.45 -5.07 10.48
C ARG A 81 -11.44 -6.18 9.45
N ALA A 82 -12.49 -6.23 8.65
CA ALA A 82 -12.65 -7.27 7.64
C ALA A 82 -11.84 -6.98 6.37
N VAL A 83 -11.72 -5.70 6.02
CA VAL A 83 -11.12 -5.23 4.75
C VAL A 83 -10.20 -4.06 5.02
N MET A 84 -9.08 -4.01 4.31
CA MET A 84 -8.27 -2.80 4.22
C MET A 84 -8.44 -2.15 2.85
N ALA A 85 -8.61 -0.83 2.84
CA ALA A 85 -8.74 -0.04 1.61
C ALA A 85 -7.39 0.28 0.97
N ASP A 86 -6.37 0.46 1.78
CA ASP A 86 -4.97 0.67 1.39
C ASP A 86 -4.00 0.09 2.45
N GLY A 87 -2.72 0.08 2.11
CA GLY A 87 -1.66 -0.47 2.95
C GLY A 87 -0.60 -1.18 2.10
N ASN A 88 0.37 -1.78 2.76
CA ASN A 88 1.46 -2.46 2.09
C ASN A 88 1.07 -3.89 1.71
N ASP A 89 1.13 -4.25 0.43
CA ASP A 89 0.90 -5.60 -0.05
C ASP A 89 1.92 -6.61 0.50
N TYR A 90 3.18 -6.23 0.59
CA TYR A 90 4.23 -7.09 1.14
C TYR A 90 3.97 -7.48 2.61
N SER A 91 3.35 -6.60 3.41
CA SER A 91 2.99 -6.92 4.79
C SER A 91 1.91 -8.01 4.85
N LEU A 92 0.96 -8.01 3.92
CA LEU A 92 -0.02 -9.09 3.78
C LEU A 92 0.63 -10.40 3.32
N GLU A 93 1.55 -10.33 2.36
CA GLU A 93 2.27 -11.52 1.89
C GLU A 93 3.10 -12.15 3.02
N VAL A 94 3.78 -11.35 3.84
CA VAL A 94 4.47 -11.84 5.05
C VAL A 94 3.47 -12.44 6.04
N ALA A 95 2.32 -11.84 6.24
CA ALA A 95 1.27 -12.38 7.11
C ALA A 95 0.76 -13.74 6.60
N LYS A 96 0.55 -13.89 5.27
CA LYS A 96 0.19 -15.19 4.64
C LYS A 96 1.27 -16.25 4.88
N LEU A 97 2.55 -15.91 4.74
CA LEU A 97 3.65 -16.82 5.03
C LEU A 97 3.64 -17.30 6.48
N ASN A 98 3.21 -16.44 7.39
CA ASN A 98 3.01 -16.75 8.80
C ASN A 98 1.63 -17.38 9.09
N LYS A 99 0.94 -17.89 8.06
CA LYS A 99 -0.37 -18.59 8.15
C LYS A 99 -1.48 -17.74 8.78
N GLN A 100 -1.37 -16.41 8.70
CA GLN A 100 -2.46 -15.52 9.11
C GLN A 100 -3.57 -15.50 8.05
N PRO A 101 -4.84 -15.33 8.47
CA PRO A 101 -5.99 -15.46 7.58
C PRO A 101 -6.21 -14.17 6.76
N VAL A 102 -5.32 -13.87 5.85
CA VAL A 102 -5.40 -12.68 5.00
C VAL A 102 -5.16 -13.00 3.53
N GLU A 103 -5.74 -12.18 2.65
CA GLU A 103 -5.52 -12.27 1.20
C GLU A 103 -5.33 -10.89 0.59
N VAL A 104 -4.49 -10.84 -0.46
CA VAL A 104 -4.21 -9.62 -1.23
C VAL A 104 -5.17 -9.51 -2.40
N VAL A 105 -5.70 -8.31 -2.64
CA VAL A 105 -6.51 -8.00 -3.82
C VAL A 105 -5.82 -6.89 -4.61
N HIS A 106 -5.68 -7.09 -5.91
CA HIS A 106 -5.27 -6.07 -6.86
C HIS A 106 -6.54 -5.46 -7.48
N PRO A 107 -6.84 -4.17 -7.21
CA PRO A 107 -8.09 -3.56 -7.65
C PRO A 107 -8.16 -3.45 -9.18
N ALA A 108 -9.36 -3.59 -9.73
CA ALA A 108 -9.60 -3.52 -11.18
C ALA A 108 -9.15 -2.18 -11.79
N GLU A 109 -9.27 -1.08 -11.04
CA GLU A 109 -8.83 0.24 -11.49
C GLU A 109 -7.29 0.36 -11.56
N GLY A 110 -6.57 -0.49 -10.83
CA GLY A 110 -5.12 -0.59 -10.78
C GLY A 110 -4.54 -0.46 -9.38
N ALA A 111 -3.37 -1.06 -9.19
CA ALA A 111 -2.63 -1.03 -7.93
C ALA A 111 -1.58 0.09 -7.95
N PRO A 112 -1.51 0.95 -6.93
CA PRO A 112 -0.46 1.97 -6.81
C PRO A 112 0.93 1.35 -6.70
N VAL A 113 1.87 1.86 -7.49
CA VAL A 113 3.29 1.53 -7.37
C VAL A 113 4.00 2.69 -6.70
N ILE A 114 4.58 2.42 -5.54
CA ILE A 114 5.29 3.42 -4.75
C ILE A 114 6.74 2.98 -4.64
N PRO A 115 7.64 3.59 -5.44
CA PRO A 115 9.06 3.29 -5.34
C PRO A 115 9.61 3.64 -3.96
N VAL A 116 10.46 2.78 -3.41
CA VAL A 116 11.19 3.03 -2.17
C VAL A 116 12.61 3.47 -2.55
N PRO A 117 12.92 4.76 -2.48
CA PRO A 117 14.23 5.28 -2.85
C PRO A 117 15.27 4.96 -1.76
N SER A 118 16.51 4.75 -2.20
CA SER A 118 17.69 4.72 -1.32
C SER A 118 18.61 5.88 -1.70
N GLY A 119 19.22 6.53 -0.71
CA GLY A 119 20.10 7.67 -0.94
C GLY A 119 21.20 7.78 0.09
N ILE A 120 22.29 8.47 -0.27
CA ILE A 120 23.43 8.76 0.61
C ILE A 120 23.34 10.23 1.00
N PHE A 121 23.33 10.51 2.29
CA PHE A 121 23.36 11.89 2.77
C PHE A 121 24.64 12.61 2.32
N ARG A 122 24.54 13.89 1.96
CA ARG A 122 25.67 14.71 1.53
C ARG A 122 26.80 14.71 2.57
N ASN A 123 26.45 14.74 3.84
CA ASN A 123 27.39 14.80 4.97
C ASN A 123 27.53 13.42 5.64
N ALA A 124 27.43 12.33 4.88
CA ALA A 124 27.66 10.99 5.43
C ALA A 124 29.06 10.90 6.03
N PRO A 125 29.24 10.42 7.27
CA PRO A 125 30.56 10.34 7.90
C PRO A 125 31.51 9.36 7.20
N ASN A 126 30.96 8.34 6.55
CA ASN A 126 31.70 7.31 5.81
C ASN A 126 31.13 7.15 4.38
N PRO A 127 31.35 8.14 3.48
CA PRO A 127 30.66 8.16 2.18
C PRO A 127 31.04 6.99 1.26
N ASN A 128 32.28 6.49 1.33
CA ASN A 128 32.73 5.36 0.51
C ASN A 128 32.10 4.04 0.99
N ALA A 129 31.99 3.82 2.29
CA ALA A 129 31.28 2.68 2.85
C ALA A 129 29.78 2.74 2.50
N ALA A 130 29.18 3.92 2.59
CA ALA A 130 27.79 4.14 2.18
C ALA A 130 27.55 3.83 0.70
N ARG A 131 28.46 4.23 -0.20
CA ARG A 131 28.40 3.88 -1.63
C ARG A 131 28.53 2.39 -1.86
N LEU A 132 29.46 1.74 -1.18
CA LEU A 132 29.64 0.28 -1.28
C LEU A 132 28.38 -0.45 -0.82
N PHE A 133 27.80 -0.05 0.30
CA PHE A 133 26.56 -0.63 0.80
C PHE A 133 25.38 -0.36 -0.17
N GLN A 134 25.26 0.84 -0.71
CA GLN A 134 24.21 1.15 -1.69
C GLN A 134 24.35 0.32 -2.97
N ASN A 135 25.57 0.10 -3.46
CA ASN A 135 25.82 -0.79 -4.59
C ASN A 135 25.38 -2.24 -4.27
N PHE A 136 25.67 -2.72 -3.06
CA PHE A 136 25.18 -4.01 -2.60
C PHE A 136 23.64 -4.08 -2.59
N LEU A 137 22.97 -3.04 -2.09
CA LEU A 137 21.49 -3.02 -2.06
C LEU A 137 20.85 -3.17 -3.45
N PHE A 138 21.54 -2.73 -4.51
CA PHE A 138 21.09 -2.88 -5.89
C PHE A 138 21.62 -4.14 -6.59
N SER A 139 22.38 -4.99 -5.90
CA SER A 139 22.80 -6.29 -6.46
C SER A 139 21.62 -7.26 -6.55
N VAL A 140 21.72 -8.25 -7.44
CA VAL A 140 20.70 -9.30 -7.55
C VAL A 140 20.53 -10.07 -6.25
N ASP A 141 21.61 -10.31 -5.50
CA ASP A 141 21.57 -11.04 -4.24
C ASP A 141 20.77 -10.29 -3.17
N ALA A 142 21.04 -8.98 -3.00
CA ALA A 142 20.28 -8.16 -2.05
C ALA A 142 18.81 -8.03 -2.47
N GLN A 143 18.54 -7.83 -3.77
CA GLN A 143 17.18 -7.75 -4.27
C GLN A 143 16.43 -9.08 -4.09
N GLN A 144 17.10 -10.22 -4.24
CA GLN A 144 16.50 -11.52 -3.97
C GLN A 144 16.17 -11.70 -2.49
N ILE A 145 17.05 -11.25 -1.58
CA ILE A 145 16.77 -11.24 -0.13
C ILE A 145 15.52 -10.40 0.17
N PHE A 146 15.37 -9.22 -0.43
CA PHE A 146 14.16 -8.39 -0.25
C PHE A 146 12.88 -9.10 -0.70
N ILE A 147 12.95 -9.87 -1.77
CA ILE A 147 11.82 -10.66 -2.25
C ILE A 147 11.53 -11.83 -1.30
N ASP A 148 12.54 -12.62 -0.97
CA ASP A 148 12.37 -13.91 -0.28
C ASP A 148 12.01 -13.73 1.20
N VAL A 149 12.62 -12.75 1.86
CA VAL A 149 12.46 -12.53 3.32
C VAL A 149 11.36 -11.52 3.62
N PHE A 150 11.31 -10.41 2.88
CA PHE A 150 10.41 -9.30 3.18
C PHE A 150 9.21 -9.21 2.24
N ALA A 151 9.10 -10.13 1.29
CA ALA A 151 8.05 -10.12 0.26
C ALA A 151 7.94 -8.79 -0.51
N HIS A 152 9.03 -8.02 -0.59
CA HIS A 152 9.08 -6.84 -1.44
C HIS A 152 9.02 -7.24 -2.92
N ARG A 153 8.64 -6.30 -3.77
CA ARG A 153 8.77 -6.45 -5.22
C ARG A 153 10.03 -5.75 -5.68
N SER A 154 10.73 -6.36 -6.64
CA SER A 154 11.93 -5.79 -7.24
C SER A 154 11.71 -5.50 -8.72
N PHE A 155 12.28 -4.40 -9.21
CA PHE A 155 12.40 -4.10 -10.63
C PHE A 155 13.76 -4.54 -11.21
N HIS A 156 14.60 -5.23 -10.44
CA HIS A 156 15.87 -5.75 -10.92
C HIS A 156 15.63 -6.90 -11.92
N ALA A 157 16.19 -6.79 -13.13
CA ALA A 157 15.88 -7.68 -14.25
C ALA A 157 16.18 -9.17 -13.99
N LEU A 158 17.14 -9.47 -13.10
CA LEU A 158 17.56 -10.84 -12.79
C LEU A 158 16.94 -11.38 -11.50
N ALA A 159 16.27 -10.53 -10.70
CA ALA A 159 15.60 -10.98 -9.49
C ALA A 159 14.31 -11.74 -9.85
N LYS A 160 14.05 -12.84 -9.13
CA LYS A 160 12.90 -13.71 -9.40
C LYS A 160 11.80 -13.47 -8.38
N GLU A 161 10.60 -13.20 -8.87
CA GLU A 161 9.41 -13.07 -8.02
C GLU A 161 9.13 -14.36 -7.24
N LYS A 162 8.56 -14.23 -6.06
CA LYS A 162 8.23 -15.36 -5.20
C LYS A 162 7.18 -16.27 -5.85
N PRO A 163 7.37 -17.60 -5.85
CA PRO A 163 6.37 -18.51 -6.40
C PRO A 163 4.99 -18.34 -5.78
N GLY A 164 3.95 -18.38 -6.59
CA GLY A 164 2.55 -18.24 -6.15
C GLY A 164 2.06 -16.81 -5.98
N ARG A 165 2.94 -15.80 -6.10
CA ARG A 165 2.56 -14.40 -6.09
C ARG A 165 2.19 -13.93 -7.49
N ALA A 166 1.10 -13.17 -7.60
CA ALA A 166 0.69 -12.57 -8.89
C ALA A 166 1.81 -11.68 -9.46
N PRO A 167 2.28 -11.90 -10.70
CA PRO A 167 3.32 -11.06 -11.29
C PRO A 167 2.82 -9.65 -11.54
N LEU A 168 3.73 -8.66 -11.53
CA LEU A 168 3.36 -7.25 -11.76
C LEU A 168 2.68 -7.01 -13.11
N SER A 169 2.96 -7.85 -14.10
CA SER A 169 2.35 -7.79 -15.43
C SER A 169 0.89 -8.28 -15.49
N SER A 170 0.39 -8.92 -14.43
CA SER A 170 -0.97 -9.50 -14.41
C SER A 170 -2.06 -8.52 -13.99
N PHE A 171 -1.72 -7.30 -13.55
CA PHE A 171 -2.66 -6.27 -13.16
C PHE A 171 -2.16 -4.87 -13.53
N LYS A 172 -3.08 -3.93 -13.63
CA LYS A 172 -2.76 -2.53 -13.96
C LYS A 172 -1.98 -1.88 -12.82
N LEU A 173 -0.88 -1.19 -13.18
CA LEU A 173 -0.07 -0.42 -12.24
C LEU A 173 -0.40 1.08 -12.38
N LEU A 174 -0.63 1.74 -11.25
CA LEU A 174 -0.84 3.19 -11.17
C LEU A 174 0.44 3.86 -10.70
N GLN A 175 0.94 4.80 -11.48
CA GLN A 175 2.12 5.59 -11.15
C GLN A 175 1.75 7.05 -10.92
N ALA A 176 2.40 7.67 -9.95
CA ALA A 176 2.29 9.09 -9.66
C ALA A 176 3.60 9.81 -9.98
N ASP A 177 3.49 11.04 -10.48
CA ASP A 177 4.64 11.94 -10.53
C ASP A 177 4.92 12.48 -9.11
N PRO A 178 6.12 12.22 -8.54
CA PRO A 178 6.45 12.69 -7.19
C PRO A 178 6.37 14.20 -7.01
N LYS A 179 6.62 14.99 -8.07
CA LYS A 179 6.53 16.45 -8.05
C LYS A 179 5.08 16.89 -7.87
N LEU A 180 4.14 16.24 -8.56
CA LEU A 180 2.71 16.54 -8.44
C LEU A 180 2.17 16.10 -7.08
N VAL A 181 2.60 14.95 -6.56
CA VAL A 181 2.25 14.50 -5.21
C VAL A 181 2.72 15.54 -4.18
N LEU A 182 3.96 16.00 -4.29
CA LEU A 182 4.52 17.00 -3.38
C LEU A 182 3.75 18.33 -3.48
N ALA A 183 3.47 18.80 -4.69
CA ALA A 183 2.77 20.07 -4.92
C ALA A 183 1.35 20.09 -4.32
N GLN A 184 0.67 18.93 -4.28
CA GLN A 184 -0.70 18.81 -3.78
C GLN A 184 -0.78 18.26 -2.35
N SER A 185 0.36 17.97 -1.72
CA SER A 185 0.41 17.25 -0.44
C SER A 185 -0.38 17.92 0.67
N GLU A 186 -0.23 19.22 0.85
CA GLU A 186 -0.88 19.97 1.93
C GLU A 186 -2.40 20.11 1.70
N GLU A 187 -2.82 20.35 0.44
CA GLU A 187 -4.24 20.36 0.07
C GLU A 187 -4.89 19.00 0.36
N ILE A 188 -4.23 17.92 -0.08
CA ILE A 188 -4.74 16.55 0.12
C ILE A 188 -4.90 16.27 1.61
N LYS A 189 -3.89 16.54 2.43
CA LYS A 189 -3.93 16.32 3.88
C LYS A 189 -5.07 17.10 4.54
N ALA A 190 -5.14 18.40 4.26
CA ALA A 190 -6.16 19.28 4.86
C ALA A 190 -7.58 18.85 4.47
N ARG A 191 -7.81 18.59 3.17
CA ARG A 191 -9.14 18.19 2.70
C ARG A 191 -9.52 16.79 3.16
N TYR A 192 -8.55 15.87 3.18
CA TYR A 192 -8.74 14.53 3.73
C TYR A 192 -9.18 14.58 5.20
N SER A 193 -8.44 15.33 6.05
CA SER A 193 -8.79 15.46 7.47
C SER A 193 -10.20 16.04 7.66
N LYS A 194 -10.59 17.02 6.85
CA LYS A 194 -11.95 17.58 6.88
C LYS A 194 -13.02 16.54 6.49
N ILE A 195 -12.77 15.74 5.47
CA ILE A 195 -13.72 14.73 4.97
C ILE A 195 -13.90 13.59 5.98
N PHE A 196 -12.81 13.10 6.57
CA PHE A 196 -12.83 11.98 7.51
C PHE A 196 -13.01 12.37 8.98
N GLY A 197 -12.97 13.68 9.31
CA GLY A 197 -13.12 14.17 10.68
C GLY A 197 -11.93 13.82 11.60
N VAL A 198 -10.69 13.83 11.08
CA VAL A 198 -9.46 13.37 11.77
C VAL A 198 -8.33 14.38 11.62
#